data_9a878c747d8ba4600c7e5af30562e8ca
#
_entry.id   9a878c747d8ba4600c7e5af30562e8ca
#
_cell.length_a   1.000
_cell.length_b   1.000
_cell.length_c   1.000
_cell.angle_alpha   90.00
_cell.angle_beta   90.00
_cell.angle_gamma   90.00
#
_symmetry.space_group_name_H-M   'P 1'
#
loop_
_entity.id
_entity.type
_entity.pdbx_description
1 polymer ?
#
loop_
_entity_poly.entity_id
_entity_poly.type
_entity_poly.pdbx_seq_one_letter_code
_entity_poly.pdbx_strand_id
1 'polypeptide(L)'
;VAMMLWRSGPMGDLKLIYTPTAIIIAQVVISFPVVTGLTAAALQALDPRLKLQLYGLGASRLQMIWMLWKEARLPLLAALMAGFGSVISEVGASMMVGGNIRHQTRVLTTAIVLETGKGNFDIAIALGILLLTITFLVNWALTWIQQRGAQR
;
A
#
# COMPACT_ATOMS: atom_id res chain seq x y z
N VAL A 1 -0.42 15.65 -5.51
CA VAL A 1 -0.25 14.78 -6.69
C VAL A 1 -1.10 15.28 -7.85
N ALA A 2 -2.43 15.44 -7.72
CA ALA A 2 -3.30 15.88 -8.82
C ALA A 2 -2.83 17.20 -9.45
N MET A 3 -2.51 18.22 -8.65
CA MET A 3 -2.01 19.51 -9.14
C MET A 3 -0.65 19.41 -9.84
N MET A 4 0.23 18.49 -9.40
CA MET A 4 1.53 18.27 -10.04
C MET A 4 1.40 17.62 -11.42
N LEU A 5 0.43 16.74 -11.57
CA LEU A 5 0.16 16.01 -12.83
C LEU A 5 -0.78 16.77 -13.77
N TRP A 6 -1.39 17.88 -13.32
CA TRP A 6 -2.29 18.70 -14.14
C TRP A 6 -1.54 19.35 -15.29
N ARG A 7 -2.24 19.68 -16.39
CA ARG A 7 -1.64 20.27 -17.61
C ARG A 7 -0.80 21.52 -17.35
N SER A 8 -1.17 22.33 -16.36
CA SER A 8 -0.42 23.52 -15.91
C SER A 8 0.56 23.24 -14.77
N GLY A 9 0.70 22.01 -14.33
CA GLY A 9 1.63 21.60 -13.28
C GLY A 9 3.02 21.26 -13.81
N PRO A 10 4.02 21.13 -12.92
CA PRO A 10 5.41 20.88 -13.29
C PRO A 10 5.63 19.55 -14.03
N MET A 11 4.70 18.62 -13.97
CA MET A 11 4.74 17.32 -14.64
C MET A 11 3.63 17.20 -15.71
N GLY A 12 3.00 18.29 -16.11
CA GLY A 12 1.90 18.32 -17.08
C GLY A 12 2.27 17.81 -18.46
N ASP A 13 3.52 18.00 -18.88
CA ASP A 13 4.06 17.54 -20.17
C ASP A 13 4.03 16.02 -20.33
N LEU A 14 4.05 15.28 -19.21
CA LEU A 14 4.00 13.81 -19.20
C LEU A 14 2.60 13.26 -19.54
N LYS A 15 1.56 14.11 -19.57
CA LYS A 15 0.16 13.74 -19.88
C LYS A 15 -0.34 12.52 -19.12
N LEU A 16 0.07 12.37 -17.86
CA LEU A 16 -0.23 11.21 -17.02
C LEU A 16 -1.62 11.25 -16.41
N ILE A 17 -2.23 12.42 -16.28
CA ILE A 17 -3.57 12.56 -15.70
C ILE A 17 -4.60 11.72 -16.47
N TYR A 18 -5.53 11.09 -15.74
CA TYR A 18 -6.51 10.14 -16.28
C TYR A 18 -5.92 8.86 -16.86
N THR A 19 -4.74 8.47 -16.40
CA THR A 19 -4.13 7.19 -16.76
C THR A 19 -4.02 6.27 -15.52
N PRO A 20 -3.92 4.94 -15.70
CA PRO A 20 -3.64 4.01 -14.61
C PRO A 20 -2.34 4.36 -13.86
N THR A 21 -1.34 4.87 -14.58
CA THR A 21 -0.06 5.30 -13.99
C THR A 21 -0.23 6.43 -12.98
N ALA A 22 -1.13 7.39 -13.25
CA ALA A 22 -1.42 8.46 -12.29
C ALA A 22 -2.05 7.92 -11.00
N ILE A 23 -2.93 6.90 -11.10
CA ILE A 23 -3.51 6.23 -9.95
C ILE A 23 -2.41 5.56 -9.12
N ILE A 24 -1.51 4.81 -9.77
CA ILE A 24 -0.39 4.14 -9.10
C ILE A 24 0.48 5.14 -8.36
N ILE A 25 0.88 6.23 -9.00
CA ILE A 25 1.69 7.29 -8.37
C ILE A 25 0.97 7.88 -7.15
N ALA A 26 -0.32 8.19 -7.27
CA ALA A 26 -1.10 8.74 -6.17
C ALA A 26 -1.16 7.76 -4.98
N GLN A 27 -1.39 6.48 -5.25
CA GLN A 27 -1.44 5.44 -4.22
C GLN A 27 -0.08 5.20 -3.54
N VAL A 28 1.01 5.24 -4.30
CA VAL A 28 2.37 5.18 -3.74
C VAL A 28 2.61 6.35 -2.80
N VAL A 29 2.26 7.58 -3.20
CA VAL A 29 2.44 8.77 -2.36
C VAL A 29 1.62 8.70 -1.06
N ILE A 30 0.41 8.12 -1.11
CA ILE A 30 -0.46 7.97 0.08
C ILE A 30 0.04 6.86 1.00
N SER A 31 0.44 5.72 0.46
CA SER A 31 0.91 4.59 1.25
C SER A 31 2.33 4.79 1.81
N PHE A 32 3.15 5.60 1.13
CA PHE A 32 4.54 5.81 1.50
C PHE A 32 4.74 6.26 2.96
N PRO A 33 4.07 7.31 3.49
CA PRO A 33 4.24 7.72 4.88
C PRO A 33 3.78 6.66 5.88
N VAL A 34 2.71 5.92 5.58
CA VAL A 34 2.19 4.85 6.43
C VAL A 34 3.19 3.70 6.52
N VAL A 35 3.63 3.20 5.38
CA VAL A 35 4.59 2.08 5.31
C VAL A 35 5.94 2.50 5.91
N THR A 36 6.43 3.71 5.60
CA THR A 36 7.70 4.21 6.13
C THR A 36 7.64 4.38 7.64
N GLY A 37 6.57 4.98 8.17
CA GLY A 37 6.39 5.17 9.60
C GLY A 37 6.34 3.86 10.37
N LEU A 38 5.56 2.89 9.89
CA LEU A 38 5.47 1.57 10.51
C LEU A 38 6.78 0.77 10.38
N THR A 39 7.46 0.88 9.24
CA THR A 39 8.79 0.26 9.04
C THR A 39 9.82 0.83 10.02
N ALA A 40 9.84 2.16 10.18
CA ALA A 40 10.73 2.82 11.12
C ALA A 40 10.44 2.37 12.57
N ALA A 41 9.17 2.33 12.95
CA ALA A 41 8.75 1.84 14.27
C ALA A 41 9.16 0.37 14.49
N ALA A 42 8.97 -0.48 13.48
CA ALA A 42 9.37 -1.88 13.53
C ALA A 42 10.88 -2.07 13.77
N LEU A 43 11.70 -1.27 13.07
CA LEU A 43 13.16 -1.31 13.24
C LEU A 43 13.62 -0.72 14.58
N GLN A 44 12.93 0.29 15.09
CA GLN A 44 13.22 0.89 16.39
C GLN A 44 12.84 -0.03 17.57
N ALA A 45 11.84 -0.88 17.38
CA ALA A 45 11.40 -1.86 18.39
C ALA A 45 12.35 -3.06 18.56
N LEU A 46 13.35 -3.23 17.66
CA LEU A 46 14.35 -4.28 17.81
C LEU A 46 15.24 -4.04 19.03
N ASP A 47 15.61 -5.13 19.73
CA ASP A 47 16.51 -5.05 20.88
C ASP A 47 17.84 -4.37 20.49
N PRO A 48 18.22 -3.27 21.16
CA PRO A 48 19.49 -2.59 20.92
C PRO A 48 20.71 -3.52 21.08
N ARG A 49 20.60 -4.54 21.90
CA ARG A 49 21.65 -5.55 22.11
C ARG A 49 21.99 -6.34 20.86
N LEU A 50 21.01 -6.52 19.95
CA LEU A 50 21.22 -7.19 18.68
C LEU A 50 22.29 -6.47 17.84
N LYS A 51 22.25 -5.15 17.78
CA LYS A 51 23.27 -4.36 17.08
C LYS A 51 24.66 -4.53 17.69
N LEU A 52 24.73 -4.51 19.03
CA LEU A 52 26.00 -4.70 19.76
C LEU A 52 26.59 -6.11 19.52
N GLN A 53 25.73 -7.12 19.52
CA GLN A 53 26.15 -8.50 19.23
C GLN A 53 26.71 -8.64 17.82
N LEU A 54 26.02 -8.05 16.82
CA LEU A 54 26.48 -8.08 15.43
C LEU A 54 27.82 -7.32 15.25
N TYR A 55 28.01 -6.20 15.95
CA TYR A 55 29.30 -5.50 15.97
C TYR A 55 30.40 -6.36 16.60
N GLY A 56 30.10 -6.99 17.74
CA GLY A 56 31.06 -7.88 18.43
C GLY A 56 31.47 -9.10 17.59
N LEU A 57 30.61 -9.57 16.72
CA LEU A 57 30.87 -10.65 15.76
C LEU A 57 31.59 -10.17 14.48
N GLY A 58 31.93 -8.87 14.39
CA GLY A 58 32.64 -8.33 13.21
C GLY A 58 31.77 -8.17 11.96
N ALA A 59 30.42 -8.10 12.11
CA ALA A 59 29.53 -7.95 10.98
C ALA A 59 29.79 -6.61 10.24
N SER A 60 29.90 -6.67 8.91
CA SER A 60 29.96 -5.48 8.08
C SER A 60 28.62 -4.70 8.11
N ARG A 61 28.63 -3.41 7.71
CA ARG A 61 27.42 -2.58 7.68
C ARG A 61 26.28 -3.21 6.85
N LEU A 62 26.60 -3.82 5.70
CA LEU A 62 25.60 -4.48 4.84
C LEU A 62 25.03 -5.73 5.50
N GLN A 63 25.88 -6.54 6.12
CA GLN A 63 25.44 -7.72 6.88
C GLN A 63 24.54 -7.33 8.04
N MET A 64 24.87 -6.26 8.77
CA MET A 64 24.04 -5.75 9.85
C MET A 64 22.67 -5.29 9.36
N ILE A 65 22.61 -4.49 8.29
CA ILE A 65 21.33 -4.04 7.70
C ILE A 65 20.49 -5.25 7.31
N TRP A 66 21.09 -6.23 6.62
CA TRP A 66 20.36 -7.42 6.18
C TRP A 66 19.83 -8.26 7.36
N MET A 67 20.62 -8.41 8.44
CA MET A 67 20.20 -9.13 9.64
C MET A 67 19.07 -8.40 10.37
N LEU A 68 19.13 -7.06 10.50
CA LEU A 68 18.05 -6.26 11.11
C LEU A 68 16.75 -6.37 10.30
N TRP A 69 16.81 -6.36 8.96
CA TRP A 69 15.65 -6.57 8.10
C TRP A 69 15.07 -7.99 8.27
N LYS A 70 15.93 -8.98 8.37
CA LYS A 70 15.52 -10.37 8.59
C LYS A 70 14.83 -10.54 9.95
N GLU A 71 15.34 -9.89 11.00
CA GLU A 71 14.74 -9.92 12.33
C GLU A 71 13.41 -9.18 12.37
N ALA A 72 13.34 -8.02 11.71
CA ALA A 72 12.11 -7.22 11.62
C ALA A 72 11.07 -7.75 10.61
N ARG A 73 11.30 -8.88 9.94
CA ARG A 73 10.45 -9.39 8.84
C ARG A 73 8.96 -9.47 9.17
N LEU A 74 8.61 -9.87 10.40
CA LEU A 74 7.21 -9.98 10.81
C LEU A 74 6.53 -8.63 11.01
N PRO A 75 7.11 -7.68 11.76
CA PRO A 75 6.62 -6.31 11.81
C PRO A 75 6.61 -5.61 10.44
N LEU A 76 7.58 -5.89 9.57
CA LEU A 76 7.61 -5.35 8.20
C LEU A 76 6.45 -5.86 7.35
N LEU A 77 6.07 -7.13 7.49
CA LEU A 77 4.86 -7.66 6.86
C LEU A 77 3.60 -6.94 7.35
N ALA A 78 3.50 -6.65 8.66
CA ALA A 78 2.39 -5.88 9.20
C ALA A 78 2.36 -4.45 8.62
N ALA A 79 3.50 -3.80 8.44
CA ALA A 79 3.60 -2.49 7.78
C ALA A 79 3.12 -2.55 6.33
N LEU A 80 3.46 -3.60 5.60
CA LEU A 80 3.00 -3.82 4.23
C LEU A 80 1.48 -4.04 4.17
N MET A 81 0.92 -4.82 5.11
CA MET A 81 -0.54 -5.04 5.22
C MET A 81 -1.29 -3.73 5.50
N ALA A 82 -0.76 -2.88 6.37
CA ALA A 82 -1.34 -1.57 6.66
C ALA A 82 -1.29 -0.64 5.42
N GLY A 83 -0.18 -0.63 4.69
CA GLY A 83 -0.05 0.10 3.43
C GLY A 83 -1.03 -0.39 2.37
N PHE A 84 -1.19 -1.70 2.22
CA PHE A 84 -2.17 -2.31 1.33
C PHE A 84 -3.61 -1.91 1.70
N GLY A 85 -3.95 -1.95 3.00
CA GLY A 85 -5.25 -1.51 3.49
C GLY A 85 -5.54 -0.04 3.19
N SER A 86 -4.56 0.84 3.36
CA SER A 86 -4.70 2.27 3.06
C SER A 86 -4.94 2.53 1.57
N VAL A 87 -4.25 1.80 0.69
CA VAL A 87 -4.40 1.90 -0.77
C VAL A 87 -5.77 1.38 -1.23
N ILE A 88 -6.19 0.23 -0.73
CA ILE A 88 -7.48 -0.39 -1.12
C ILE A 88 -8.68 0.46 -0.69
N SER A 89 -8.59 1.13 0.45
CA SER A 89 -9.68 2.00 0.94
C SER A 89 -9.72 3.37 0.27
N GLU A 90 -8.69 3.74 -0.51
CA GLU A 90 -8.56 5.07 -1.11
C GLU A 90 -9.42 5.21 -2.37
N VAL A 91 -10.42 6.06 -2.29
CA VAL A 91 -11.33 6.37 -3.41
C VAL A 91 -11.05 7.75 -4.00
N GLY A 92 -10.86 8.74 -3.13
CA GLY A 92 -10.78 10.15 -3.52
C GLY A 92 -9.64 10.46 -4.48
N ALA A 93 -8.42 10.01 -4.13
CA ALA A 93 -7.28 10.24 -4.99
C ALA A 93 -7.42 9.50 -6.33
N SER A 94 -7.92 8.25 -6.30
CA SER A 94 -8.17 7.46 -7.51
C SER A 94 -9.18 8.14 -8.45
N MET A 95 -10.23 8.75 -7.90
CA MET A 95 -11.20 9.53 -8.68
C MET A 95 -10.58 10.81 -9.24
N MET A 96 -9.82 11.55 -8.42
CA MET A 96 -9.22 12.83 -8.81
C MET A 96 -8.19 12.68 -9.93
N VAL A 97 -7.29 11.71 -9.85
CA VAL A 97 -6.22 11.55 -10.84
C VAL A 97 -6.59 10.62 -11.97
N GLY A 98 -7.50 9.67 -11.73
CA GLY A 98 -7.93 8.67 -12.72
C GLY A 98 -9.18 9.04 -13.51
N GLY A 99 -10.07 9.90 -12.95
CA GLY A 99 -11.30 10.33 -13.62
C GLY A 99 -12.38 9.25 -13.78
N ASN A 100 -12.20 8.07 -13.18
CA ASN A 100 -13.16 6.95 -13.21
C ASN A 100 -13.66 6.56 -14.61
N ILE A 101 -12.77 6.55 -15.60
CA ILE A 101 -13.08 6.29 -17.01
C ILE A 101 -13.30 4.79 -17.22
N ARG A 102 -14.44 4.40 -17.80
CA ARG A 102 -14.80 3.02 -18.09
C ARG A 102 -13.75 2.36 -18.99
N HIS A 103 -13.34 1.14 -18.65
CA HIS A 103 -12.31 0.33 -19.34
C HIS A 103 -10.88 0.90 -19.31
N GLN A 104 -10.62 2.00 -18.58
CA GLN A 104 -9.29 2.60 -18.48
C GLN A 104 -8.84 2.77 -17.03
N THR A 105 -9.51 3.63 -16.27
CA THR A 105 -9.10 4.04 -14.92
C THR A 105 -10.13 3.73 -13.84
N ARG A 106 -11.24 3.06 -14.21
CA ARG A 106 -12.24 2.63 -13.25
C ARG A 106 -11.72 1.45 -12.43
N VAL A 107 -11.56 1.65 -11.12
CA VAL A 107 -11.21 0.61 -10.15
C VAL A 107 -12.45 0.22 -9.32
N LEU A 108 -12.39 -0.89 -8.59
CA LEU A 108 -13.54 -1.42 -7.83
C LEU A 108 -14.15 -0.38 -6.89
N THR A 109 -13.31 0.33 -6.13
CA THR A 109 -13.75 1.35 -5.17
C THR A 109 -14.46 2.52 -5.85
N THR A 110 -13.94 3.01 -6.98
CA THR A 110 -14.57 4.11 -7.72
C THR A 110 -15.82 3.65 -8.46
N ALA A 111 -15.90 2.38 -8.85
CA ALA A 111 -17.10 1.78 -9.43
C ALA A 111 -18.24 1.68 -8.39
N ILE A 112 -17.94 1.27 -7.15
CA ILE A 112 -18.90 1.21 -6.05
C ILE A 112 -19.53 2.60 -5.83
N VAL A 113 -18.71 3.64 -5.70
CA VAL A 113 -19.20 5.01 -5.51
C VAL A 113 -20.08 5.47 -6.67
N LEU A 114 -19.66 5.18 -7.91
CA LEU A 114 -20.42 5.55 -9.10
C LEU A 114 -21.78 4.86 -9.16
N GLU A 115 -21.84 3.54 -8.94
CA GLU A 115 -23.09 2.78 -9.01
C GLU A 115 -24.03 3.13 -7.85
N THR A 116 -23.48 3.41 -6.64
CA THR A 116 -24.22 3.95 -5.53
C THR A 116 -24.84 5.32 -5.87
N GLY A 117 -24.07 6.21 -6.49
CA GLY A 117 -24.55 7.54 -6.91
C GLY A 117 -25.62 7.49 -8.01
N LYS A 118 -25.68 6.42 -8.80
CA LYS A 118 -26.74 6.17 -9.79
C LYS A 118 -27.98 5.52 -9.21
N GLY A 119 -27.94 5.08 -7.95
CA GLY A 119 -29.02 4.28 -7.33
C GLY A 119 -29.00 2.80 -7.68
N ASN A 120 -27.96 2.30 -8.35
CA ASN A 120 -27.79 0.89 -8.71
C ASN A 120 -27.20 0.10 -7.53
N PHE A 121 -27.96 0.03 -6.43
CA PHE A 121 -27.47 -0.57 -5.18
C PHE A 121 -27.11 -2.05 -5.31
N ASP A 122 -27.82 -2.81 -6.15
CA ASP A 122 -27.51 -4.23 -6.38
C ASP A 122 -26.10 -4.43 -6.91
N ILE A 123 -25.70 -3.62 -7.91
CA ILE A 123 -24.35 -3.67 -8.49
C ILE A 123 -23.32 -3.16 -7.48
N ALA A 124 -23.63 -2.08 -6.77
CA ALA A 124 -22.71 -1.51 -5.78
C ALA A 124 -22.43 -2.51 -4.64
N ILE A 125 -23.45 -3.20 -4.14
CA ILE A 125 -23.33 -4.25 -3.11
C ILE A 125 -22.50 -5.43 -3.64
N ALA A 126 -22.77 -5.90 -4.86
CA ALA A 126 -22.02 -7.00 -5.46
C ALA A 126 -20.52 -6.66 -5.60
N LEU A 127 -20.19 -5.45 -6.07
CA LEU A 127 -18.82 -4.96 -6.16
C LEU A 127 -18.18 -4.80 -4.77
N GLY A 128 -18.95 -4.37 -3.77
CA GLY A 128 -18.50 -4.26 -2.38
C GLY A 128 -18.15 -5.64 -1.79
N ILE A 129 -18.99 -6.63 -1.99
CA ILE A 129 -18.73 -8.02 -1.55
C ILE A 129 -17.47 -8.55 -2.23
N LEU A 130 -17.31 -8.31 -3.54
CA LEU A 130 -16.12 -8.71 -4.29
C LEU A 130 -14.86 -8.06 -3.71
N LEU A 131 -14.89 -6.74 -3.45
CA LEU A 131 -13.77 -6.01 -2.85
C LEU A 131 -13.41 -6.56 -1.48
N LEU A 132 -14.41 -6.78 -0.61
CA LEU A 132 -14.22 -7.36 0.72
C LEU A 132 -13.61 -8.77 0.65
N THR A 133 -14.09 -9.59 -0.28
CA THR A 133 -13.57 -10.95 -0.49
C THR A 133 -12.11 -10.92 -0.90
N ILE A 134 -11.74 -10.09 -1.88
CA ILE A 134 -10.34 -9.94 -2.33
C ILE A 134 -9.47 -9.45 -1.19
N THR A 135 -9.91 -8.42 -0.48
CA THR A 135 -9.16 -7.83 0.65
C THR A 135 -8.98 -8.85 1.77
N PHE A 136 -10.03 -9.61 2.09
CA PHE A 136 -9.97 -10.67 3.09
C PHE A 136 -8.97 -11.76 2.70
N LEU A 137 -9.05 -12.26 1.46
CA LEU A 137 -8.15 -13.31 0.96
C LEU A 137 -6.68 -12.87 0.98
N VAL A 138 -6.40 -11.64 0.55
CA VAL A 138 -5.02 -11.10 0.58
C VAL A 138 -4.53 -10.98 2.02
N ASN A 139 -5.30 -10.38 2.93
CA ASN A 139 -4.92 -10.25 4.32
C ASN A 139 -4.78 -11.62 5.01
N TRP A 140 -5.67 -12.55 4.72
CA TRP A 140 -5.57 -13.92 5.24
C TRP A 140 -4.30 -14.63 4.78
N ALA A 141 -3.96 -14.53 3.49
CA ALA A 141 -2.73 -15.10 2.95
C ALA A 141 -1.48 -14.48 3.60
N LEU A 142 -1.44 -13.16 3.73
CA LEU A 142 -0.32 -12.45 4.37
C LEU A 142 -0.20 -12.82 5.86
N THR A 143 -1.31 -12.91 6.59
CA THR A 143 -1.34 -13.34 7.99
C THR A 143 -0.83 -14.77 8.14
N TRP A 144 -1.24 -15.67 7.25
CA TRP A 144 -0.77 -17.05 7.26
C TRP A 144 0.74 -17.17 7.02
N ILE A 145 1.30 -16.38 6.09
CA ILE A 145 2.75 -16.29 5.87
C ILE A 145 3.45 -15.76 7.13
N GLN A 146 2.88 -14.73 7.76
CA GLN A 146 3.40 -14.14 8.99
C GLN A 146 3.46 -15.15 10.14
N GLN A 147 2.38 -15.91 10.37
CA GLN A 147 2.30 -16.92 11.43
C GLN A 147 3.30 -18.06 11.22
N ARG A 148 3.46 -18.55 10.00
CA ARG A 148 4.49 -19.56 9.68
C ARG A 148 5.91 -19.05 9.88
N GLY A 149 6.14 -17.76 9.66
CA GLY A 149 7.43 -17.13 9.91
C GLY A 149 7.75 -16.95 11.41
N ALA A 150 6.74 -16.84 12.27
CA ALA A 150 6.91 -16.71 13.72
C ALA A 150 7.28 -18.05 14.41
N GLN A 151 6.97 -19.17 13.79
CA GLN A 151 7.22 -20.52 14.35
C GLN A 151 8.61 -21.10 13.99
N ARG A 152 9.40 -20.36 13.22
CA ARG A 152 10.78 -20.72 12.84
C ARG A 152 11.79 -19.74 13.45
#